data_9ed09fdc604eedf587cc022a77f19cad
#
_entry.id   9ed09fdc604eedf587cc022a77f19cad
#
_cell.length_a   1.000
_cell.length_b   1.000
_cell.length_c   1.000
_cell.angle_alpha   90.00
_cell.angle_beta   90.00
_cell.angle_gamma   90.00
#
_symmetry.space_group_name_H-M   'P 1'
#
loop_
_entity.id
_entity.type
_entity.pdbx_description
1 polymer ?
#
loop_
_entity_poly.entity_id
_entity_poly.type
_entity_poly.pdbx_seq_one_letter_code
_entity_poly.pdbx_strand_id
1 'polypeptide(L)'
;PVGHFGEAAITDLFKQRRYPADAVSQPLIDDRCLVRDLRLREGEDTLNDLRRKVRHDLGHFEGNAQGIRLVHSLMRMNLTWAQVGCILKYTRPAWWVGETPASHSYLMKKPGYYLSEEAYIERLRKELSLTPNGRFPLTWIMEAADDISYCVADLEDAVEKRIFSVEELYQHLYEAW
;
A
#
# COMPACT_ATOMS: atom_id res chain seq x y z
N PRO A 1 -0.83 9.95 10.57
CA PRO A 1 -0.30 10.42 9.32
C PRO A 1 1.19 10.74 9.45
N VAL A 2 2.02 9.80 9.03
CA VAL A 2 3.49 9.96 9.04
C VAL A 2 4.02 10.45 7.69
N GLY A 3 3.12 10.61 6.69
CA GLY A 3 3.46 10.99 5.33
C GLY A 3 4.40 10.00 4.65
N HIS A 4 4.81 10.30 3.43
CA HIS A 4 5.71 9.44 2.66
C HIS A 4 7.08 9.21 3.33
N PHE A 5 7.60 10.19 4.06
CA PHE A 5 8.85 10.04 4.82
C PHE A 5 8.71 8.99 5.92
N GLY A 6 7.59 9.00 6.65
CA GLY A 6 7.33 8.02 7.68
C GLY A 6 7.11 6.62 7.13
N GLU A 7 6.42 6.49 6.00
CA GLU A 7 6.25 5.22 5.28
C GLU A 7 7.60 4.63 4.87
N ALA A 8 8.48 5.44 4.28
CA ALA A 8 9.82 5.04 3.91
C ALA A 8 10.64 4.61 5.13
N ALA A 9 10.65 5.41 6.19
CA ALA A 9 11.39 5.11 7.42
C ALA A 9 10.92 3.81 8.09
N ILE A 10 9.62 3.56 8.18
CA ILE A 10 9.06 2.32 8.73
C ILE A 10 9.45 1.14 7.84
N THR A 11 9.32 1.26 6.53
CA THR A 11 9.70 0.22 5.56
C THR A 11 11.18 -0.12 5.70
N ASP A 12 12.05 0.88 5.78
CA ASP A 12 13.49 0.68 5.92
C ASP A 12 13.86 0.07 7.27
N LEU A 13 13.22 0.47 8.36
CA LEU A 13 13.41 -0.14 9.66
C LEU A 13 13.12 -1.65 9.65
N PHE A 14 12.00 -2.05 9.03
CA PHE A 14 11.65 -3.47 8.92
C PHE A 14 12.60 -4.23 7.99
N LYS A 15 13.06 -3.61 6.90
CA LYS A 15 14.07 -4.19 6.01
C LYS A 15 15.42 -4.37 6.73
N GLN A 16 15.90 -3.35 7.45
CA GLN A 16 17.17 -3.41 8.20
C GLN A 16 17.15 -4.46 9.31
N ARG A 17 16.06 -4.52 10.09
CA ARG A 17 15.92 -5.53 11.14
C ARG A 17 15.80 -6.96 10.61
N ARG A 18 15.32 -7.10 9.39
CA ARG A 18 15.23 -8.39 8.72
C ARG A 18 16.58 -8.89 8.21
N TYR A 19 17.49 -7.96 7.88
CA TYR A 19 18.83 -8.23 7.35
C TYR A 19 19.85 -7.42 8.16
N PRO A 20 20.50 -8.01 9.18
CA PRO A 20 21.59 -7.34 9.87
C PRO A 20 22.70 -6.96 8.88
N ALA A 21 23.37 -5.83 9.13
CA ALA A 21 24.33 -5.22 8.20
C ALA A 21 25.50 -6.13 7.79
N ASP A 22 25.83 -7.08 8.63
CA ASP A 22 26.85 -8.12 8.41
C ASP A 22 26.37 -9.27 7.48
N ALA A 23 25.07 -9.35 7.25
CA ALA A 23 24.47 -10.30 6.31
C ALA A 23 24.44 -9.80 4.85
N VAL A 24 24.84 -8.55 4.60
CA VAL A 24 24.83 -7.92 3.26
C VAL A 24 25.83 -8.54 2.30
N SER A 25 26.86 -9.22 2.80
CA SER A 25 27.84 -9.95 1.96
C SER A 25 27.53 -11.43 1.78
N GLN A 26 26.49 -11.95 2.42
CA GLN A 26 25.99 -13.27 2.12
C GLN A 26 24.76 -13.15 1.20
N PRO A 27 24.71 -13.97 0.12
CA PRO A 27 23.48 -14.06 -0.63
C PRO A 27 22.39 -14.35 0.37
N LEU A 28 21.37 -13.47 0.40
CA LEU A 28 20.14 -13.62 1.18
C LEU A 28 20.24 -14.81 2.11
N ILE A 29 20.22 -14.57 3.44
CA ILE A 29 20.07 -15.72 4.32
C ILE A 29 18.90 -16.46 3.72
N ASP A 30 19.30 -17.33 2.86
CA ASP A 30 18.46 -18.18 2.11
C ASP A 30 17.52 -18.74 3.16
N ASP A 31 16.23 -18.74 2.91
CA ASP A 31 15.31 -19.43 3.80
C ASP A 31 15.82 -20.85 4.14
N ARG A 32 16.79 -21.33 3.41
CA ARG A 32 17.65 -22.48 3.68
C ARG A 32 18.52 -22.40 4.94
N CYS A 33 18.86 -21.22 5.47
CA CYS A 33 19.58 -21.15 6.74
C CYS A 33 18.71 -21.54 7.94
N LEU A 34 17.39 -21.49 7.80
CA LEU A 34 16.45 -22.02 8.79
C LEU A 34 16.10 -23.49 8.53
N VAL A 35 16.53 -24.04 7.40
CA VAL A 35 16.23 -25.40 6.95
C VAL A 35 17.54 -26.10 6.58
N ARG A 36 18.47 -26.15 7.53
CA ARG A 36 19.58 -27.10 7.39
C ARG A 36 19.03 -28.51 7.56
N ASP A 37 19.08 -29.26 6.46
CA ASP A 37 19.00 -30.72 6.43
C ASP A 37 17.71 -31.43 6.92
N LEU A 38 16.59 -30.73 6.98
CA LEU A 38 15.33 -31.41 7.16
C LEU A 38 14.70 -31.70 5.80
N ARG A 39 14.52 -32.95 5.45
CA ARG A 39 13.59 -33.34 4.37
C ARG A 39 12.26 -32.70 4.74
N LEU A 40 11.83 -31.73 3.93
CA LEU A 40 10.58 -31.00 4.16
C LEU A 40 9.44 -32.02 4.25
N ARG A 41 8.71 -31.99 5.35
CA ARG A 41 7.48 -32.77 5.50
C ARG A 41 6.37 -32.10 4.73
N GLU A 42 5.42 -32.90 4.27
CA GLU A 42 4.21 -32.39 3.64
C GLU A 42 3.57 -31.31 4.54
N GLY A 43 3.39 -30.09 4.03
CA GLY A 43 2.94 -28.91 4.80
C GLY A 43 4.03 -27.92 5.25
N GLU A 44 5.31 -28.30 5.29
CA GLU A 44 6.40 -27.36 5.61
C GLU A 44 6.60 -26.32 4.51
N ASP A 45 6.41 -26.72 3.27
CA ASP A 45 6.45 -25.78 2.12
C ASP A 45 5.38 -24.70 2.24
N THR A 46 4.17 -25.07 2.65
CA THR A 46 3.06 -24.11 2.88
C THR A 46 3.40 -23.13 4.00
N LEU A 47 3.98 -23.62 5.10
CA LEU A 47 4.38 -22.79 6.22
C LEU A 47 5.52 -21.83 5.84
N ASN A 48 6.49 -22.31 5.05
CA ASN A 48 7.59 -21.49 4.57
C ASN A 48 7.13 -20.44 3.55
N ASP A 49 6.17 -20.76 2.68
CA ASP A 49 5.55 -19.80 1.79
C ASP A 49 4.80 -18.73 2.55
N LEU A 50 4.01 -19.12 3.56
CA LEU A 50 3.32 -18.17 4.43
C LEU A 50 4.28 -17.24 5.17
N ARG A 51 5.38 -17.78 5.73
CA ARG A 51 6.42 -16.98 6.38
C ARG A 51 7.07 -15.99 5.40
N ARG A 52 7.31 -16.40 4.16
CA ARG A 52 7.83 -15.53 3.11
C ARG A 52 6.85 -14.39 2.80
N LYS A 53 5.59 -14.71 2.58
CA LYS A 53 4.52 -13.71 2.37
C LYS A 53 4.44 -12.72 3.51
N VAL A 54 4.42 -13.18 4.75
CA VAL A 54 4.40 -12.31 5.94
C VAL A 54 5.63 -11.39 6.01
N ARG A 55 6.81 -11.90 5.70
CA ARG A 55 8.04 -11.08 5.68
C ARG A 55 7.98 -9.98 4.60
N HIS A 56 7.47 -10.33 3.41
CA HIS A 56 7.27 -9.33 2.36
C HIS A 56 6.23 -8.30 2.75
N ASP A 57 5.14 -8.73 3.32
CA ASP A 57 4.05 -7.88 3.80
C ASP A 57 4.55 -6.84 4.81
N LEU A 58 5.32 -7.26 5.82
CA LEU A 58 5.92 -6.39 6.82
C LEU A 58 6.97 -5.43 6.24
N GLY A 59 7.61 -5.79 5.13
CA GLY A 59 8.61 -4.95 4.45
C GLY A 59 8.02 -3.88 3.53
N HIS A 60 6.70 -3.77 3.42
CA HIS A 60 6.03 -2.84 2.51
C HIS A 60 4.94 -2.06 3.24
N PHE A 61 5.35 -1.20 4.17
CA PHE A 61 4.41 -0.30 4.84
C PHE A 61 3.91 0.75 3.84
N GLU A 62 2.59 0.79 3.63
CA GLU A 62 1.93 1.66 2.64
C GLU A 62 0.60 2.17 3.19
N GLY A 63 0.36 3.49 3.09
CA GLY A 63 -0.83 4.15 3.63
C GLY A 63 -2.14 3.63 3.06
N ASN A 64 -2.20 3.33 1.75
CA ASN A 64 -3.41 2.79 1.13
C ASN A 64 -3.75 1.40 1.67
N ALA A 65 -2.76 0.53 1.84
CA ALA A 65 -2.96 -0.80 2.45
C ALA A 65 -3.35 -0.68 3.93
N GLN A 66 -2.76 0.27 4.66
CA GLN A 66 -3.17 0.57 6.04
C GLN A 66 -4.61 1.10 6.11
N GLY A 67 -5.07 1.87 5.12
CA GLY A 67 -6.45 2.34 5.03
C GLY A 67 -7.45 1.17 5.04
N ILE A 68 -7.22 0.15 4.21
CA ILE A 68 -8.06 -1.07 4.19
C ILE A 68 -8.00 -1.79 5.55
N ARG A 69 -6.81 -1.98 6.12
CA ARG A 69 -6.64 -2.59 7.45
C ARG A 69 -7.38 -1.81 8.53
N LEU A 70 -7.31 -0.48 8.48
CA LEU A 70 -7.95 0.39 9.45
C LEU A 70 -9.47 0.19 9.43
N VAL A 71 -10.10 0.32 8.26
CA VAL A 71 -11.56 0.25 8.16
C VAL A 71 -12.12 -1.15 8.40
N HIS A 72 -11.42 -2.19 7.96
CA HIS A 72 -11.89 -3.56 8.06
C HIS A 72 -11.46 -4.24 9.38
N SER A 73 -10.15 -4.31 9.64
CA SER A 73 -9.59 -5.16 10.69
C SER A 73 -9.55 -4.48 12.05
N LEU A 74 -9.17 -3.19 12.10
CA LEU A 74 -8.95 -2.48 13.36
C LEU A 74 -10.20 -1.76 13.85
N MET A 75 -10.79 -0.89 13.04
CA MET A 75 -11.98 -0.13 13.45
C MET A 75 -13.28 -0.89 13.22
N ARG A 76 -13.24 -1.95 12.41
CA ARG A 76 -14.41 -2.77 12.05
C ARG A 76 -15.61 -1.94 11.64
N MET A 77 -15.37 -0.96 10.81
CA MET A 77 -16.40 -0.06 10.30
C MET A 77 -17.41 -0.84 9.45
N ASN A 78 -18.69 -0.60 9.67
CA ASN A 78 -19.77 -1.23 8.89
C ASN A 78 -19.96 -0.51 7.55
N LEU A 79 -18.94 -0.55 6.71
CA LEU A 79 -18.97 0.03 5.37
C LEU A 79 -19.58 -0.95 4.35
N THR A 80 -20.25 -0.41 3.35
CA THR A 80 -20.71 -1.20 2.20
C THR A 80 -19.53 -1.64 1.34
N TRP A 81 -19.69 -2.69 0.55
CA TRP A 81 -18.70 -3.15 -0.42
C TRP A 81 -18.26 -2.03 -1.37
N ALA A 82 -19.21 -1.21 -1.82
CA ALA A 82 -18.93 -0.08 -2.71
C ALA A 82 -18.03 0.97 -2.03
N GLN A 83 -18.30 1.32 -0.77
CA GLN A 83 -17.46 2.25 -0.01
C GLN A 83 -16.03 1.72 0.16
N VAL A 84 -15.88 0.45 0.54
CA VAL A 84 -14.54 -0.16 0.64
C VAL A 84 -13.88 -0.28 -0.74
N GLY A 85 -14.66 -0.60 -1.77
CA GLY A 85 -14.17 -0.61 -3.15
C GLY A 85 -13.60 0.73 -3.59
N CYS A 86 -14.21 1.85 -3.17
CA CYS A 86 -13.68 3.19 -3.45
C CYS A 86 -12.33 3.45 -2.77
N ILE A 87 -12.09 2.89 -1.58
CA ILE A 87 -10.84 3.07 -0.82
C ILE A 87 -9.70 2.23 -1.42
N LEU A 88 -10.00 1.11 -2.08
CA LEU A 88 -9.00 0.22 -2.68
C LEU A 88 -8.37 0.86 -3.92
N LYS A 89 -7.45 1.80 -3.72
CA LYS A 89 -6.75 2.54 -4.78
C LYS A 89 -5.82 1.66 -5.60
N TYR A 90 -5.05 0.80 -4.93
CA TYR A 90 -4.12 -0.14 -5.57
C TYR A 90 -4.61 -1.58 -5.40
N THR A 91 -4.36 -2.42 -6.41
CA THR A 91 -4.94 -3.77 -6.48
C THR A 91 -3.93 -4.88 -6.14
N ARG A 92 -2.66 -4.53 -5.92
CA ARG A 92 -1.58 -5.46 -5.62
C ARG A 92 -1.52 -5.77 -4.11
N PRO A 93 -1.37 -7.05 -3.70
CA PRO A 93 -1.07 -7.38 -2.31
C PRO A 93 0.37 -6.96 -1.94
N ALA A 94 0.61 -6.66 -0.66
CA ALA A 94 1.93 -6.23 -0.19
C ALA A 94 2.99 -7.34 -0.29
N TRP A 95 2.59 -8.59 -0.22
CA TRP A 95 3.47 -9.76 -0.36
C TRP A 95 3.82 -10.11 -1.82
N TRP A 96 3.28 -9.40 -2.80
CA TRP A 96 3.52 -9.67 -4.22
C TRP A 96 4.98 -9.52 -4.63
N VAL A 97 5.53 -10.52 -5.30
CA VAL A 97 6.94 -10.60 -5.75
C VAL A 97 7.07 -10.75 -7.27
N GLY A 98 5.96 -10.82 -8.01
CA GLY A 98 5.95 -11.02 -9.45
C GLY A 98 6.13 -9.74 -10.27
N GLU A 99 6.32 -9.90 -11.57
CA GLU A 99 6.28 -8.78 -12.51
C GLU A 99 4.86 -8.22 -12.62
N THR A 100 4.76 -6.92 -12.70
CA THR A 100 3.47 -6.24 -12.87
C THR A 100 3.08 -6.23 -14.33
N PRO A 101 1.89 -6.74 -14.71
CA PRO A 101 1.42 -6.68 -16.08
C PRO A 101 1.41 -5.24 -16.60
N ALA A 102 1.93 -4.99 -17.80
CA ALA A 102 2.03 -3.64 -18.37
C ALA A 102 0.68 -2.92 -18.42
N SER A 103 -0.41 -3.65 -18.70
CA SER A 103 -1.78 -3.12 -18.74
C SER A 103 -2.33 -2.65 -17.39
N HIS A 104 -1.74 -3.10 -16.27
CA HIS A 104 -2.17 -2.80 -14.90
C HIS A 104 -1.07 -2.14 -14.07
N SER A 105 0.03 -1.70 -14.69
CA SER A 105 1.21 -1.15 -14.02
C SER A 105 0.88 -0.02 -13.04
N TYR A 106 -0.02 0.88 -13.42
CA TYR A 106 -0.44 2.00 -12.58
C TYR A 106 -1.32 1.55 -11.38
N LEU A 107 -2.16 0.52 -11.54
CA LEU A 107 -3.00 -0.04 -10.47
C LEU A 107 -2.21 -0.89 -9.47
N MET A 108 -1.10 -1.44 -9.92
CA MET A 108 -0.24 -2.32 -9.13
C MET A 108 1.07 -1.63 -8.70
N LYS A 109 1.19 -0.32 -8.87
CA LYS A 109 2.38 0.48 -8.53
C LYS A 109 2.76 0.35 -7.06
N LYS A 110 1.76 0.37 -6.17
CA LYS A 110 1.92 0.27 -4.72
C LYS A 110 1.06 -0.87 -4.15
N PRO A 111 1.36 -1.36 -2.94
CA PRO A 111 0.46 -2.25 -2.22
C PRO A 111 -0.89 -1.60 -1.92
N GLY A 112 -1.97 -2.35 -2.11
CA GLY A 112 -3.33 -1.93 -1.78
C GLY A 112 -3.90 -2.61 -0.54
N TYR A 113 -3.35 -3.76 -0.15
CA TYR A 113 -3.79 -4.52 1.02
C TYR A 113 -2.70 -5.48 1.49
N TYR A 114 -2.81 -5.92 2.74
CA TYR A 114 -1.91 -6.88 3.36
C TYR A 114 -2.48 -8.30 3.32
N LEU A 115 -1.64 -9.25 3.64
CA LEU A 115 -1.98 -10.68 3.67
C LEU A 115 -3.19 -10.96 4.60
N SER A 116 -3.28 -10.27 5.72
CA SER A 116 -4.38 -10.39 6.68
C SER A 116 -5.75 -9.99 6.12
N GLU A 117 -5.78 -9.12 5.11
CA GLU A 117 -6.99 -8.64 4.45
C GLU A 117 -7.28 -9.37 3.12
N GLU A 118 -6.43 -10.31 2.69
CA GLU A 118 -6.54 -10.98 1.39
C GLU A 118 -7.93 -11.62 1.18
N ALA A 119 -8.38 -12.44 2.13
CA ALA A 119 -9.68 -13.11 2.04
C ALA A 119 -10.85 -12.11 1.96
N TYR A 120 -10.72 -10.97 2.65
CA TYR A 120 -11.70 -9.89 2.60
C TYR A 120 -11.73 -9.22 1.23
N ILE A 121 -10.57 -8.93 0.65
CA ILE A 121 -10.45 -8.32 -0.68
C ILE A 121 -10.93 -9.27 -1.78
N GLU A 122 -10.66 -10.57 -1.67
CA GLU A 122 -11.22 -11.56 -2.60
C GLU A 122 -12.75 -11.57 -2.58
N ARG A 123 -13.33 -11.52 -1.39
CA ARG A 123 -14.78 -11.40 -1.24
C ARG A 123 -15.30 -10.08 -1.81
N LEU A 124 -14.65 -8.95 -1.52
CA LEU A 124 -15.01 -7.65 -2.10
C LEU A 124 -15.03 -7.69 -3.63
N ARG A 125 -13.99 -8.27 -4.24
CA ARG A 125 -13.91 -8.43 -5.70
C ARG A 125 -15.09 -9.23 -6.25
N LYS A 126 -15.44 -10.32 -5.58
CA LYS A 126 -16.57 -11.16 -5.96
C LYS A 126 -17.88 -10.40 -5.87
N GLU A 127 -18.16 -9.73 -4.76
CA GLU A 127 -19.41 -8.97 -4.53
C GLU A 127 -19.56 -7.79 -5.51
N LEU A 128 -18.47 -7.16 -5.90
CA LEU A 128 -18.45 -6.06 -6.87
C LEU A 128 -18.21 -6.52 -8.32
N SER A 129 -18.13 -7.83 -8.58
CA SER A 129 -17.85 -8.41 -9.90
C SER A 129 -16.59 -7.84 -10.57
N LEU A 130 -15.54 -7.61 -9.78
CA LEU A 130 -14.28 -7.07 -10.27
C LEU A 130 -13.37 -8.17 -10.81
N THR A 131 -12.59 -7.86 -11.84
CA THR A 131 -11.49 -8.71 -12.29
C THR A 131 -10.37 -8.75 -11.22
N PRO A 132 -9.50 -9.79 -11.22
CA PRO A 132 -8.47 -9.95 -10.19
C PRO A 132 -7.57 -8.71 -10.00
N ASN A 133 -7.24 -8.01 -11.09
CA ASN A 133 -6.42 -6.79 -11.06
C ASN A 133 -7.26 -5.53 -11.32
N GLY A 134 -8.59 -5.68 -11.36
CA GLY A 134 -9.52 -4.60 -11.61
C GLY A 134 -9.70 -3.68 -10.42
N ARG A 135 -9.99 -2.44 -10.72
CA ARG A 135 -10.28 -1.38 -9.75
C ARG A 135 -11.76 -1.02 -9.82
N PHE A 136 -12.38 -0.76 -8.68
CA PHE A 136 -13.76 -0.34 -8.65
C PHE A 136 -13.91 1.05 -9.33
N PRO A 137 -14.87 1.22 -10.27
CA PRO A 137 -14.95 2.45 -11.06
C PRO A 137 -15.05 3.74 -10.23
N LEU A 138 -15.79 3.73 -9.13
CA LEU A 138 -15.97 4.92 -8.29
C LEU A 138 -14.70 5.32 -7.52
N THR A 139 -13.68 4.47 -7.48
CA THR A 139 -12.38 4.85 -6.92
C THR A 139 -11.73 6.02 -7.67
N TRP A 140 -11.99 6.13 -8.98
CA TRP A 140 -11.51 7.26 -9.79
C TRP A 140 -12.10 8.59 -9.34
N ILE A 141 -13.38 8.57 -8.97
CA ILE A 141 -14.08 9.76 -8.47
C ILE A 141 -13.54 10.13 -7.08
N MET A 142 -13.33 9.13 -6.23
CA MET A 142 -12.73 9.34 -4.90
C MET A 142 -11.32 9.91 -5.02
N GLU A 143 -10.50 9.37 -5.92
CA GLU A 143 -9.13 9.84 -6.16
C GLU A 143 -9.11 11.29 -6.69
N ALA A 144 -9.98 11.62 -7.64
CA ALA A 144 -10.11 12.98 -8.13
C ALA A 144 -10.54 13.97 -7.03
N ALA A 145 -11.47 13.56 -6.16
CA ALA A 145 -11.90 14.39 -5.03
C ALA A 145 -10.76 14.58 -4.01
N ASP A 146 -9.96 13.54 -3.76
CA ASP A 146 -8.78 13.57 -2.91
C ASP A 146 -7.74 14.56 -3.46
N ASP A 147 -7.40 14.44 -4.75
CA ASP A 147 -6.42 15.31 -5.42
C ASP A 147 -6.88 16.78 -5.41
N ILE A 148 -8.17 17.06 -5.65
CA ILE A 148 -8.71 18.42 -5.59
C ILE A 148 -8.63 18.98 -4.15
N SER A 149 -8.98 18.15 -3.15
CA SER A 149 -8.94 18.56 -1.75
C SER A 149 -7.52 18.87 -1.29
N TYR A 150 -6.54 18.04 -1.67
CA TYR A 150 -5.13 18.28 -1.38
C TYR A 150 -4.60 19.53 -2.07
N CYS A 151 -4.97 19.77 -3.33
CA CYS A 151 -4.57 20.97 -4.06
C CYS A 151 -4.96 22.24 -3.30
N VAL A 152 -6.19 22.32 -2.80
CA VAL A 152 -6.67 23.48 -2.02
C VAL A 152 -5.96 23.55 -0.67
N ALA A 153 -5.83 22.45 0.05
CA ALA A 153 -5.16 22.39 1.34
C ALA A 153 -3.68 22.77 1.27
N ASP A 154 -2.98 22.34 0.21
CA ASP A 154 -1.58 22.67 -0.01
C ASP A 154 -1.37 24.18 -0.26
N LEU A 155 -2.30 24.83 -0.96
CA LEU A 155 -2.28 26.28 -1.14
C LEU A 155 -2.51 27.03 0.18
N GLU A 156 -3.48 26.57 0.98
CA GLU A 156 -3.75 27.12 2.30
C GLU A 156 -2.54 26.97 3.24
N ASP A 157 -1.97 25.77 3.29
CA ASP A 157 -0.76 25.46 4.04
C ASP A 157 0.44 26.34 3.62
N ALA A 158 0.59 26.60 2.34
CA ALA A 158 1.68 27.41 1.82
C ALA A 158 1.54 28.88 2.25
N VAL A 159 0.33 29.40 2.28
CA VAL A 159 0.05 30.75 2.80
C VAL A 159 0.29 30.78 4.31
N GLU A 160 -0.21 29.80 5.08
CA GLU A 160 0.00 29.71 6.52
C GLU A 160 1.48 29.65 6.89
N LYS A 161 2.25 28.83 6.16
CA LYS A 161 3.71 28.71 6.33
C LYS A 161 4.50 29.88 5.76
N ARG A 162 3.84 30.88 5.20
CA ARG A 162 4.44 32.10 4.61
C ARG A 162 5.42 31.78 3.49
N ILE A 163 5.16 30.76 2.71
CA ILE A 163 5.90 30.48 1.48
C ILE A 163 5.55 31.53 0.43
N PHE A 164 4.29 31.97 0.39
CA PHE A 164 3.80 33.13 -0.34
C PHE A 164 2.63 33.81 0.42
N SER A 165 2.37 35.06 0.09
CA SER A 165 1.25 35.82 0.66
C SER A 165 -0.06 35.53 -0.07
N VAL A 166 -1.19 35.96 0.53
CA VAL A 166 -2.50 35.87 -0.11
C VAL A 166 -2.54 36.69 -1.42
N GLU A 167 -1.88 37.85 -1.43
CA GLU A 167 -1.79 38.74 -2.56
C GLU A 167 -1.02 38.08 -3.72
N GLU A 168 0.11 37.44 -3.43
CA GLU A 168 0.89 36.70 -4.42
C GLU A 168 0.11 35.51 -4.98
N LEU A 169 -0.59 34.76 -4.11
CA LEU A 169 -1.47 33.68 -4.53
C LEU A 169 -2.55 34.19 -5.49
N TYR A 170 -3.20 35.32 -5.11
CA TYR A 170 -4.22 35.92 -5.97
C TYR A 170 -3.68 36.31 -7.33
N GLN A 171 -2.51 36.95 -7.39
CA GLN A 171 -1.87 37.34 -8.63
C GLN A 171 -1.56 36.12 -9.52
N HIS A 172 -0.97 35.07 -8.95
CA HIS A 172 -0.68 33.85 -9.69
C HIS A 172 -1.93 33.18 -10.26
N LEU A 173 -3.00 33.11 -9.49
CA LEU A 173 -4.27 32.55 -9.95
C LEU A 173 -4.92 33.42 -11.03
N TYR A 174 -4.82 34.76 -10.90
CA TYR A 174 -5.36 35.69 -11.87
C TYR A 174 -4.61 35.65 -13.20
N GLU A 175 -3.27 35.54 -13.17
CA GLU A 175 -2.43 35.44 -14.38
C GLU A 175 -2.59 34.08 -15.09
N ALA A 176 -2.93 33.03 -14.36
CA ALA A 176 -3.16 31.69 -14.91
C ALA A 176 -4.56 31.51 -15.51
N TRP A 177 -5.51 32.37 -15.16
CA TRP A 177 -6.89 32.36 -15.68
C TRP A 177 -6.99 33.12 -17.00
#